data_ac383d0e4ec6c0bd21a39211a7092370
#
_entry.id   ac383d0e4ec6c0bd21a39211a7092370
#
_cell.length_a   1.000
_cell.length_b   1.000
_cell.length_c   1.000
_cell.angle_alpha   90.00
_cell.angle_beta   90.00
_cell.angle_gamma   90.00
#
_symmetry.space_group_name_H-M   'P 1'
#
loop_
_entity.id
_entity.type
_entity.pdbx_description
1 polymer ?
#
loop_
_entity_poly.entity_id
_entity_poly.type
_entity_poly.pdbx_seq_one_letter_code
_entity_poly.pdbx_strand_id
1 'polypeptide(L)'
;MKIINSIITNTNNVMYGYLLLAVFLVISVFFTIRLKGIQISHSIHALKLLFSKHEKGDGVSGFVSFCISTASRVGTGNITGVMTAVSAGGPGALFWMWIMAILGGSLAFSESTLAQLYKEKDSMGKFIGGASFYIKSRLKKPILAILFALCMIFTYTTFNGVQANTISSALSKYNVSVYITAIILTVITGIILFSKRRETITHACVFIVPVMAIPYILIGLFIFFTNLPSVPLAFQNIFIQAFKPSAVFGGAIGITISNGLKRGLFSNEAGMGGAPHAAAAAHTSHPCKQGLIQMFSVFTDTILICSISGFILLLSPEAMNEVKNMEGINLFQYAMESHLGSFGSIFITVCILFFSYSSILGNFFYIKTGAAAVKDNFVAYIIVGLMTIAMVFAGSLAEFKTIWGAGDMFMGFMALLNIIVMVILNKPVYLLTKHYVSQLKEHKEPTFDKNIIEELKTDDAITQWDNKN
;
A
#
# COMPACT_ATOMS: atom_id res chain seq x y z
N MET A 1 -4.51 3.79 -28.95
CA MET A 1 -3.46 3.10 -28.17
C MET A 1 -2.13 3.85 -28.15
N LYS A 2 -1.44 4.13 -29.31
CA LYS A 2 -0.11 4.81 -29.32
C LYS A 2 -0.09 6.16 -28.59
N ILE A 3 -1.09 7.02 -28.78
CA ILE A 3 -1.18 8.34 -28.12
C ILE A 3 -1.34 8.17 -26.59
N ILE A 4 -2.21 7.27 -26.15
CA ILE A 4 -2.43 7.00 -24.71
C ILE A 4 -1.15 6.50 -24.06
N ASN A 5 -0.48 5.52 -24.67
CA ASN A 5 0.79 4.99 -24.16
C ASN A 5 1.89 6.08 -24.12
N SER A 6 1.94 6.99 -25.11
CA SER A 6 2.87 8.12 -25.11
C SER A 6 2.59 9.09 -23.95
N ILE A 7 1.33 9.44 -23.69
CA ILE A 7 0.94 10.30 -22.57
C ILE A 7 1.32 9.64 -21.23
N ILE A 8 0.98 8.37 -21.04
CA ILE A 8 1.32 7.61 -19.83
C ILE A 8 2.83 7.59 -19.62
N THR A 9 3.60 7.24 -20.64
CA THR A 9 5.06 7.15 -20.55
C THR A 9 5.69 8.50 -20.23
N ASN A 10 5.31 9.57 -20.94
CA ASN A 10 5.87 10.91 -20.71
C ASN A 10 5.53 11.44 -19.32
N THR A 11 4.29 11.26 -18.86
CA THR A 11 3.88 11.65 -17.52
C THR A 11 4.65 10.89 -16.44
N ASN A 12 4.79 9.57 -16.60
CA ASN A 12 5.57 8.75 -15.68
C ASN A 12 7.05 9.12 -15.63
N ASN A 13 7.65 9.45 -16.78
CA ASN A 13 9.05 9.89 -16.84
C ASN A 13 9.27 11.21 -16.08
N VAL A 14 8.38 12.17 -16.18
CA VAL A 14 8.46 13.42 -15.41
C VAL A 14 8.20 13.16 -13.92
N MET A 15 7.13 12.42 -13.60
CA MET A 15 6.74 12.12 -12.21
C MET A 15 7.86 11.39 -11.45
N TYR A 16 8.31 10.26 -11.99
CA TYR A 16 9.25 9.37 -11.32
C TYR A 16 10.71 9.61 -11.67
N GLY A 17 10.97 10.37 -12.76
CA GLY A 17 12.32 10.79 -13.08
C GLY A 17 12.85 11.87 -12.13
N TYR A 18 11.98 12.76 -11.62
CA TYR A 18 12.41 13.91 -10.82
C TYR A 18 11.43 14.30 -9.70
N LEU A 19 10.17 14.55 -10.05
CA LEU A 19 9.26 15.31 -9.19
C LEU A 19 8.86 14.54 -7.92
N LEU A 20 8.19 13.41 -8.09
CA LEU A 20 7.63 12.66 -6.97
C LEU A 20 8.73 12.08 -6.07
N LEU A 21 9.82 11.58 -6.67
CA LEU A 21 10.93 11.00 -5.90
C LEU A 21 11.61 12.06 -5.04
N ALA A 22 11.90 13.25 -5.60
CA ALA A 22 12.50 14.35 -4.83
C ALA A 22 11.55 14.80 -3.70
N VAL A 23 10.29 15.04 -4.02
CA VAL A 23 9.27 15.45 -3.02
C VAL A 23 9.13 14.39 -1.94
N PHE A 24 9.00 13.11 -2.32
CA PHE A 24 8.87 12.01 -1.36
C PHE A 24 10.09 11.93 -0.42
N LEU A 25 11.31 11.93 -0.96
CA LEU A 25 12.53 11.83 -0.15
C LEU A 25 12.67 13.03 0.81
N VAL A 26 12.51 14.25 0.31
CA VAL A 26 12.62 15.46 1.13
C VAL A 26 11.57 15.46 2.25
N ILE A 27 10.32 15.17 1.92
CA ILE A 27 9.24 15.25 2.90
C ILE A 27 9.27 14.08 3.89
N SER A 28 9.65 12.87 3.46
CA SER A 28 9.79 11.75 4.37
C SER A 28 10.96 11.95 5.36
N VAL A 29 12.07 12.55 4.92
CA VAL A 29 13.16 12.97 5.81
C VAL A 29 12.70 14.07 6.76
N PHE A 30 11.96 15.07 6.27
CA PHE A 30 11.36 16.11 7.11
C PHE A 30 10.50 15.51 8.22
N PHE A 31 9.56 14.61 7.90
CA PHE A 31 8.73 13.95 8.92
C PHE A 31 9.54 13.05 9.84
N THR A 32 10.53 12.33 9.32
CA THR A 32 11.44 11.51 10.14
C THR A 32 12.15 12.35 11.21
N ILE A 33 12.73 13.48 10.84
CA ILE A 33 13.39 14.39 11.77
C ILE A 33 12.40 15.01 12.74
N ARG A 34 11.28 15.55 12.23
CA ARG A 34 10.26 16.23 13.02
C ARG A 34 9.61 15.33 14.06
N LEU A 35 9.41 14.06 13.74
CA LEU A 35 8.81 13.04 14.61
C LEU A 35 9.87 12.23 15.39
N LYS A 36 11.14 12.67 15.36
CA LYS A 36 12.27 12.05 16.09
C LYS A 36 12.45 10.56 15.76
N GLY A 37 12.29 10.20 14.50
CA GLY A 37 12.46 8.82 14.04
C GLY A 37 11.48 7.84 14.65
N ILE A 38 10.20 8.24 14.83
CA ILE A 38 9.17 7.42 15.47
C ILE A 38 9.01 6.06 14.80
N GLN A 39 9.20 5.98 13.49
CA GLN A 39 9.11 4.74 12.72
C GLN A 39 10.20 3.72 13.09
N ILE A 40 11.31 4.16 13.66
CA ILE A 40 12.39 3.28 14.14
C ILE A 40 12.23 3.05 15.64
N SER A 41 12.11 4.12 16.41
CA SER A 41 12.11 4.08 17.88
C SER A 41 10.88 3.35 18.47
N HIS A 42 9.73 3.31 17.75
CA HIS A 42 8.48 2.74 18.23
C HIS A 42 7.98 1.55 17.38
N SER A 43 8.83 0.95 16.55
CA SER A 43 8.45 -0.20 15.70
C SER A 43 8.03 -1.43 16.52
N ILE A 44 8.73 -1.74 17.61
CA ILE A 44 8.38 -2.84 18.52
C ILE A 44 7.07 -2.53 19.26
N HIS A 45 6.85 -1.26 19.64
CA HIS A 45 5.59 -0.85 20.25
C HIS A 45 4.43 -0.97 19.26
N ALA A 46 4.64 -0.62 17.99
CA ALA A 46 3.63 -0.80 16.94
C ALA A 46 3.21 -2.27 16.76
N LEU A 47 4.17 -3.20 16.82
CA LEU A 47 3.89 -4.64 16.81
C LEU A 47 3.04 -5.08 18.03
N LYS A 48 3.34 -4.56 19.22
CA LYS A 48 2.53 -4.86 20.42
C LYS A 48 1.11 -4.33 20.29
N LEU A 49 0.92 -3.14 19.72
CA LEU A 49 -0.40 -2.55 19.48
C LEU A 49 -1.26 -3.40 18.55
N LEU A 50 -0.65 -4.05 17.56
CA LEU A 50 -1.35 -4.91 16.61
C LEU A 50 -2.08 -6.07 17.30
N PHE A 51 -1.47 -6.63 18.37
CA PHE A 51 -2.02 -7.74 19.15
C PHE A 51 -2.69 -7.29 20.45
N SER A 52 -2.87 -5.98 20.67
CA SER A 52 -3.57 -5.47 21.83
C SER A 52 -5.05 -5.82 21.79
N LYS A 53 -5.67 -5.90 22.98
CA LYS A 53 -7.12 -6.16 23.09
C LYS A 53 -7.90 -5.06 22.34
N HIS A 54 -8.97 -5.49 21.68
CA HIS A 54 -9.88 -4.55 21.02
C HIS A 54 -10.51 -3.61 22.05
N GLU A 55 -10.35 -2.32 21.85
CA GLU A 55 -11.04 -1.29 22.64
C GLU A 55 -12.52 -1.29 22.22
N LYS A 56 -13.44 -1.37 23.19
CA LYS A 56 -14.89 -1.40 22.90
C LYS A 56 -15.35 -0.07 22.31
N GLY A 57 -16.05 -0.12 21.18
CA GLY A 57 -16.57 1.08 20.51
C GLY A 57 -17.12 0.78 19.10
N ASP A 58 -17.58 1.82 18.40
CA ASP A 58 -18.31 1.73 17.12
C ASP A 58 -17.43 1.39 15.88
N GLY A 59 -16.13 1.30 16.04
CA GLY A 59 -15.18 1.05 14.93
C GLY A 59 -14.67 -0.38 14.88
N VAL A 60 -13.87 -0.68 13.86
CA VAL A 60 -13.14 -1.95 13.77
C VAL A 60 -11.94 -1.96 14.70
N SER A 61 -11.40 -3.16 15.03
CA SER A 61 -10.17 -3.25 15.83
C SER A 61 -8.93 -2.78 15.04
N GLY A 62 -7.84 -2.49 15.78
CA GLY A 62 -6.56 -2.16 15.16
C GLY A 62 -6.05 -3.28 14.23
N PHE A 63 -6.23 -4.54 14.62
CA PHE A 63 -5.88 -5.70 13.80
C PHE A 63 -6.73 -5.77 12.51
N VAL A 64 -8.03 -5.53 12.59
CA VAL A 64 -8.91 -5.50 11.41
C VAL A 64 -8.52 -4.38 10.46
N SER A 65 -8.22 -3.18 10.98
CA SER A 65 -7.71 -2.06 10.19
C SER A 65 -6.37 -2.40 9.50
N PHE A 66 -5.45 -3.07 10.21
CA PHE A 66 -4.21 -3.60 9.65
C PHE A 66 -4.49 -4.60 8.53
N CYS A 67 -5.41 -5.55 8.72
CA CYS A 67 -5.73 -6.53 7.68
C CYS A 67 -6.34 -5.88 6.43
N ILE A 68 -7.21 -4.86 6.58
CA ILE A 68 -7.79 -4.14 5.44
C ILE A 68 -6.69 -3.43 4.65
N SER A 69 -5.80 -2.70 5.33
CA SER A 69 -4.71 -1.99 4.67
C SER A 69 -3.66 -2.93 4.08
N THR A 70 -3.35 -4.02 4.78
CA THR A 70 -2.42 -5.05 4.29
C THR A 70 -3.02 -5.80 3.10
N ALA A 71 -4.33 -6.05 3.07
CA ALA A 71 -4.99 -6.64 1.92
C ALA A 71 -4.83 -5.79 0.65
N SER A 72 -4.94 -4.46 0.75
CA SER A 72 -4.68 -3.55 -0.38
C SER A 72 -3.22 -3.58 -0.81
N ARG A 73 -2.29 -3.46 0.14
CA ARG A 73 -0.84 -3.36 -0.09
C ARG A 73 -0.23 -4.66 -0.60
N VAL A 74 -0.47 -5.77 0.13
CA VAL A 74 0.13 -7.07 -0.19
C VAL A 74 -0.60 -7.72 -1.35
N GLY A 75 -0.09 -7.50 -2.54
CA GLY A 75 -0.66 -7.95 -3.80
C GLY A 75 0.42 -8.18 -4.86
N THR A 76 0.08 -7.82 -6.08
CA THR A 76 1.02 -7.90 -7.21
C THR A 76 2.28 -7.05 -6.99
N GLY A 77 2.20 -5.96 -6.22
CA GLY A 77 3.33 -5.09 -5.92
C GLY A 77 4.49 -5.81 -5.27
N ASN A 78 4.21 -6.68 -4.32
CA ASN A 78 5.22 -7.43 -3.56
C ASN A 78 5.88 -8.56 -4.36
N ILE A 79 5.26 -9.03 -5.41
CA ILE A 79 5.74 -10.13 -6.25
C ILE A 79 6.17 -9.59 -7.60
N THR A 80 5.22 -9.29 -8.46
CA THR A 80 5.45 -8.77 -9.81
C THR A 80 6.20 -7.43 -9.80
N GLY A 81 5.87 -6.54 -8.84
CA GLY A 81 6.54 -5.25 -8.68
C GLY A 81 8.02 -5.41 -8.32
N VAL A 82 8.37 -6.33 -7.41
CA VAL A 82 9.76 -6.63 -7.06
C VAL A 82 10.51 -7.21 -8.26
N MET A 83 9.89 -8.15 -9.00
CA MET A 83 10.49 -8.67 -10.24
C MET A 83 10.78 -7.56 -11.23
N THR A 84 9.81 -6.67 -11.46
CA THR A 84 9.97 -5.50 -12.34
C THR A 84 11.08 -4.55 -11.83
N ALA A 85 11.17 -4.32 -10.52
CA ALA A 85 12.22 -3.48 -9.93
C ALA A 85 13.61 -4.05 -10.19
N VAL A 86 13.80 -5.36 -9.94
CA VAL A 86 15.10 -6.03 -10.14
C VAL A 86 15.42 -6.18 -11.62
N SER A 87 14.46 -6.51 -12.47
CA SER A 87 14.68 -6.64 -13.92
C SER A 87 15.10 -5.32 -14.57
N ALA A 88 14.47 -4.19 -14.18
CA ALA A 88 14.76 -2.89 -14.75
C ALA A 88 15.91 -2.14 -14.06
N GLY A 89 16.02 -2.28 -12.72
CA GLY A 89 16.96 -1.52 -11.89
C GLY A 89 18.13 -2.34 -11.34
N GLY A 90 18.15 -3.64 -11.59
CA GLY A 90 19.12 -4.58 -10.99
C GLY A 90 18.83 -4.88 -9.52
N PRO A 91 19.60 -5.78 -8.90
CA PRO A 91 19.49 -6.13 -7.46
C PRO A 91 19.48 -4.94 -6.50
N GLY A 92 20.20 -3.87 -6.83
CA GLY A 92 20.24 -2.64 -6.02
C GLY A 92 18.89 -1.93 -5.87
N ALA A 93 17.91 -2.21 -6.73
CA ALA A 93 16.57 -1.65 -6.60
C ALA A 93 15.89 -2.10 -5.29
N LEU A 94 16.20 -3.31 -4.80
CA LEU A 94 15.67 -3.81 -3.52
C LEU A 94 16.15 -2.97 -2.32
N PHE A 95 17.41 -2.52 -2.32
CA PHE A 95 17.91 -1.58 -1.32
C PHE A 95 17.09 -0.28 -1.29
N TRP A 96 16.78 0.29 -2.45
CA TRP A 96 16.00 1.52 -2.54
C TRP A 96 14.53 1.32 -2.17
N MET A 97 13.97 0.11 -2.37
CA MET A 97 12.66 -0.25 -1.80
C MET A 97 12.72 -0.24 -0.25
N TRP A 98 13.79 -0.74 0.38
CA TRP A 98 13.94 -0.68 1.84
C TRP A 98 14.05 0.76 2.35
N ILE A 99 14.82 1.62 1.67
CA ILE A 99 14.89 3.04 2.00
C ILE A 99 13.50 3.69 1.89
N MET A 100 12.76 3.36 0.83
CA MET A 100 11.39 3.82 0.63
C MET A 100 10.47 3.42 1.79
N ALA A 101 10.57 2.19 2.28
CA ALA A 101 9.77 1.71 3.40
C ALA A 101 10.14 2.39 4.72
N ILE A 102 11.44 2.51 5.02
CA ILE A 102 11.92 3.12 6.26
C ILE A 102 11.51 4.59 6.33
N LEU A 103 11.78 5.36 5.28
CA LEU A 103 11.41 6.77 5.23
C LEU A 103 9.90 6.95 5.11
N GLY A 104 9.25 6.16 4.25
CA GLY A 104 7.81 6.17 4.05
C GLY A 104 7.00 5.80 5.30
N GLY A 105 7.59 5.02 6.22
CA GLY A 105 6.97 4.73 7.51
C GLY A 105 6.57 5.97 8.29
N SER A 106 7.37 7.07 8.21
CA SER A 106 7.02 8.35 8.83
C SER A 106 5.81 9.02 8.18
N LEU A 107 5.65 8.86 6.86
CA LEU A 107 4.50 9.37 6.12
C LEU A 107 3.24 8.54 6.44
N ALA A 108 3.34 7.21 6.42
CA ALA A 108 2.23 6.31 6.76
C ALA A 108 1.72 6.55 8.18
N PHE A 109 2.63 6.78 9.14
CA PHE A 109 2.29 7.20 10.51
C PHE A 109 1.50 8.51 10.50
N SER A 110 2.01 9.51 9.79
CA SER A 110 1.46 10.88 9.79
C SER A 110 0.07 10.93 9.16
N GLU A 111 -0.09 10.35 7.95
CA GLU A 111 -1.37 10.36 7.25
C GLU A 111 -2.46 9.58 8.00
N SER A 112 -2.09 8.47 8.65
CA SER A 112 -3.04 7.65 9.40
C SER A 112 -3.42 8.28 10.74
N THR A 113 -2.47 8.99 11.37
CA THR A 113 -2.75 9.81 12.56
C THR A 113 -3.72 10.95 12.24
N LEU A 114 -3.51 11.66 11.11
CA LEU A 114 -4.43 12.69 10.64
C LEU A 114 -5.82 12.13 10.33
N ALA A 115 -5.89 10.98 9.66
CA ALA A 115 -7.16 10.36 9.33
C ALA A 115 -7.96 9.94 10.57
N GLN A 116 -7.28 9.46 11.62
CA GLN A 116 -7.90 9.18 12.90
C GLN A 116 -8.34 10.46 13.63
N LEU A 117 -7.53 11.52 13.60
CA LEU A 117 -7.87 12.78 14.27
C LEU A 117 -9.12 13.40 13.65
N TYR A 118 -9.23 13.40 12.32
CA TYR A 118 -10.31 14.05 11.56
C TYR A 118 -11.34 13.07 11.01
N LYS A 119 -11.52 11.91 11.65
CA LYS A 119 -12.55 10.95 11.27
C LYS A 119 -13.95 11.49 11.58
N GLU A 120 -14.91 11.03 10.78
CA GLU A 120 -16.32 11.37 10.90
C GLU A 120 -17.14 10.08 11.07
N LYS A 121 -18.45 10.19 11.27
CA LYS A 121 -19.38 9.06 11.19
C LYS A 121 -20.17 9.14 9.88
N ASP A 122 -20.33 7.99 9.22
CA ASP A 122 -21.19 7.87 8.04
C ASP A 122 -22.68 7.92 8.43
N SER A 123 -23.56 7.85 7.43
CA SER A 123 -25.01 7.81 7.61
C SER A 123 -25.52 6.64 8.46
N MET A 124 -24.65 5.66 8.78
CA MET A 124 -24.97 4.48 9.60
C MET A 124 -24.24 4.49 10.95
N GLY A 125 -23.58 5.60 11.30
CA GLY A 125 -22.83 5.74 12.54
C GLY A 125 -21.47 5.06 12.57
N LYS A 126 -20.95 4.48 11.45
CA LYS A 126 -19.62 3.87 11.37
C LYS A 126 -18.56 4.92 11.11
N PHE A 127 -17.37 4.75 11.70
CA PHE A 127 -16.24 5.64 11.44
C PHE A 127 -15.77 5.56 9.99
N ILE A 128 -15.64 6.73 9.38
CA ILE A 128 -15.04 6.95 8.06
C ILE A 128 -14.07 8.12 8.14
N GLY A 129 -13.09 8.15 7.25
CA GLY A 129 -12.11 9.22 7.18
C GLY A 129 -11.07 8.94 6.11
N GLY A 130 -9.97 9.67 6.16
CA GLY A 130 -8.88 9.57 5.18
C GLY A 130 -8.55 10.93 4.59
N ALA A 131 -7.72 10.96 3.55
CA ALA A 131 -7.18 12.21 3.02
C ALA A 131 -8.26 13.18 2.52
N SER A 132 -9.27 12.69 1.81
CA SER A 132 -10.40 13.52 1.35
C SER A 132 -11.12 14.23 2.50
N PHE A 133 -11.25 13.54 3.65
CA PHE A 133 -11.96 14.05 4.82
C PHE A 133 -11.18 15.17 5.50
N TYR A 134 -9.89 14.98 5.81
CA TYR A 134 -9.13 16.07 6.45
C TYR A 134 -8.84 17.25 5.51
N ILE A 135 -8.82 17.04 4.18
CA ILE A 135 -8.79 18.13 3.20
C ILE A 135 -10.09 18.94 3.26
N LYS A 136 -11.24 18.25 3.31
CA LYS A 136 -12.55 18.90 3.37
C LYS A 136 -12.79 19.63 4.70
N SER A 137 -12.62 18.91 5.81
CA SER A 137 -12.98 19.42 7.14
C SER A 137 -11.95 20.40 7.69
N ARG A 138 -10.65 20.03 7.67
CA ARG A 138 -9.60 20.84 8.31
C ARG A 138 -9.04 21.94 7.42
N LEU A 139 -8.77 21.66 6.13
CA LEU A 139 -8.30 22.69 5.20
C LEU A 139 -9.44 23.56 4.65
N LYS A 140 -10.68 23.13 4.83
CA LYS A 140 -11.88 23.82 4.29
C LYS A 140 -11.78 24.03 2.76
N LYS A 141 -11.24 23.02 2.03
CA LYS A 141 -11.04 23.01 0.59
C LYS A 141 -11.83 21.89 -0.09
N PRO A 142 -13.18 22.02 -0.21
CA PRO A 142 -14.04 20.94 -0.72
C PRO A 142 -13.68 20.53 -2.16
N ILE A 143 -13.32 21.47 -3.03
CA ILE A 143 -12.93 21.17 -4.41
C ILE A 143 -11.67 20.29 -4.43
N LEU A 144 -10.66 20.61 -3.61
CA LEU A 144 -9.44 19.80 -3.51
C LEU A 144 -9.73 18.41 -2.92
N ALA A 145 -10.66 18.31 -1.98
CA ALA A 145 -11.10 17.03 -1.41
C ALA A 145 -11.76 16.15 -2.48
N ILE A 146 -12.63 16.72 -3.31
CA ILE A 146 -13.26 16.01 -4.44
C ILE A 146 -12.20 15.58 -5.45
N LEU A 147 -11.27 16.46 -5.82
CA LEU A 147 -10.17 16.13 -6.74
C LEU A 147 -9.34 14.97 -6.21
N PHE A 148 -8.96 15.00 -4.92
CA PHE A 148 -8.25 13.90 -4.28
C PHE A 148 -9.05 12.60 -4.31
N ALA A 149 -10.34 12.64 -3.96
CA ALA A 149 -11.23 11.48 -3.98
C ALA A 149 -11.32 10.86 -5.38
N LEU A 150 -11.43 11.68 -6.43
CA LEU A 150 -11.43 11.21 -7.81
C LEU A 150 -10.09 10.58 -8.20
N CYS A 151 -8.96 11.23 -7.88
CA CYS A 151 -7.62 10.65 -8.10
C CYS A 151 -7.50 9.28 -7.42
N MET A 152 -7.98 9.15 -6.17
CA MET A 152 -7.97 7.90 -5.43
C MET A 152 -8.85 6.83 -6.08
N ILE A 153 -10.07 7.16 -6.49
CA ILE A 153 -10.97 6.23 -7.19
C ILE A 153 -10.29 5.71 -8.46
N PHE A 154 -9.73 6.58 -9.28
CA PHE A 154 -9.03 6.17 -10.51
C PHE A 154 -7.78 5.34 -10.23
N THR A 155 -6.96 5.71 -9.23
CA THR A 155 -5.77 4.96 -8.83
C THR A 155 -6.13 3.52 -8.45
N TYR A 156 -7.01 3.36 -7.48
CA TYR A 156 -7.33 2.02 -6.97
C TYR A 156 -8.19 1.20 -7.93
N THR A 157 -9.02 1.83 -8.75
CA THR A 157 -9.71 1.14 -9.85
C THR A 157 -8.69 0.59 -10.85
N THR A 158 -7.68 1.37 -11.24
CA THR A 158 -6.61 0.92 -12.15
C THR A 158 -5.75 -0.16 -11.48
N PHE A 159 -5.45 -0.03 -10.18
CA PHE A 159 -4.75 -1.08 -9.42
C PHE A 159 -5.53 -2.40 -9.44
N ASN A 160 -6.85 -2.37 -9.35
CA ASN A 160 -7.67 -3.58 -9.48
C ASN A 160 -7.49 -4.24 -10.85
N GLY A 161 -7.32 -3.44 -11.91
CA GLY A 161 -6.96 -3.95 -13.23
C GLY A 161 -5.57 -4.59 -13.26
N VAL A 162 -4.58 -4.00 -12.58
CA VAL A 162 -3.23 -4.57 -12.43
C VAL A 162 -3.26 -5.91 -11.69
N GLN A 163 -4.05 -6.01 -10.62
CA GLN A 163 -4.23 -7.25 -9.88
C GLN A 163 -4.83 -8.35 -10.77
N ALA A 164 -5.92 -8.03 -11.49
CA ALA A 164 -6.59 -8.95 -12.39
C ALA A 164 -5.69 -9.40 -13.55
N ASN A 165 -4.90 -8.48 -14.12
CA ASN A 165 -3.89 -8.77 -15.14
C ASN A 165 -2.86 -9.80 -14.68
N THR A 166 -2.34 -9.62 -13.46
CA THR A 166 -1.35 -10.54 -12.90
C THR A 166 -1.93 -11.93 -12.65
N ILE A 167 -3.19 -12.03 -12.17
CA ILE A 167 -3.89 -13.32 -12.04
C ILE A 167 -4.02 -13.99 -13.40
N SER A 168 -4.46 -13.26 -14.44
CA SER A 168 -4.61 -13.80 -15.79
C SER A 168 -3.26 -14.28 -16.35
N SER A 169 -2.19 -13.52 -16.16
CA SER A 169 -0.85 -13.89 -16.58
C SER A 169 -0.33 -15.12 -15.84
N ALA A 170 -0.59 -15.24 -14.54
CA ALA A 170 -0.17 -16.41 -13.76
C ALA A 170 -0.87 -17.70 -14.21
N LEU A 171 -2.16 -17.63 -14.53
CA LEU A 171 -2.95 -18.78 -14.96
C LEU A 171 -2.70 -19.17 -16.42
N SER A 172 -2.25 -18.23 -17.26
CA SER A 172 -1.92 -18.51 -18.67
C SER A 172 -0.79 -19.53 -18.82
N LYS A 173 0.15 -19.63 -17.86
CA LYS A 173 1.19 -20.68 -17.80
C LYS A 173 0.57 -22.10 -17.83
N TYR A 174 -0.64 -22.26 -17.32
CA TYR A 174 -1.35 -23.54 -17.25
C TYR A 174 -2.41 -23.67 -18.35
N ASN A 175 -2.27 -22.93 -19.45
CA ASN A 175 -3.19 -22.92 -20.58
C ASN A 175 -4.63 -22.50 -20.24
N VAL A 176 -4.84 -21.79 -19.12
CA VAL A 176 -6.15 -21.21 -18.81
C VAL A 176 -6.33 -19.95 -19.66
N SER A 177 -7.42 -19.90 -20.42
CA SER A 177 -7.74 -18.75 -21.27
C SER A 177 -7.91 -17.49 -20.43
N VAL A 178 -7.28 -16.38 -20.87
CA VAL A 178 -7.42 -15.06 -20.23
C VAL A 178 -8.87 -14.58 -20.20
N TYR A 179 -9.69 -14.94 -21.19
CA TYR A 179 -11.12 -14.61 -21.23
C TYR A 179 -11.92 -15.35 -20.14
N ILE A 180 -11.61 -16.64 -19.92
CA ILE A 180 -12.24 -17.43 -18.85
C ILE A 180 -11.87 -16.82 -17.49
N THR A 181 -10.59 -16.51 -17.28
CA THR A 181 -10.12 -15.86 -16.05
C THR A 181 -10.82 -14.51 -15.84
N ALA A 182 -10.89 -13.68 -16.88
CA ALA A 182 -11.56 -12.37 -16.83
C ALA A 182 -13.04 -12.50 -16.42
N ILE A 183 -13.79 -13.44 -17.02
CA ILE A 183 -15.20 -13.67 -16.70
C ILE A 183 -15.36 -14.14 -15.25
N ILE A 184 -14.59 -15.15 -14.83
CA ILE A 184 -14.66 -15.71 -13.46
C ILE A 184 -14.37 -14.63 -12.42
N LEU A 185 -13.26 -13.88 -12.58
CA LEU A 185 -12.89 -12.81 -11.65
C LEU A 185 -13.96 -11.72 -11.59
N THR A 186 -14.51 -11.33 -12.74
CA THR A 186 -15.55 -10.32 -12.83
C THR A 186 -16.83 -10.76 -12.12
N VAL A 187 -17.26 -12.00 -12.34
CA VAL A 187 -18.47 -12.55 -11.70
C VAL A 187 -18.29 -12.66 -10.19
N ILE A 188 -17.17 -13.25 -9.73
CA ILE A 188 -16.89 -13.40 -8.29
C ILE A 188 -16.81 -12.03 -7.63
N THR A 189 -16.11 -11.07 -8.25
CA THR A 189 -16.01 -9.69 -7.73
C THR A 189 -17.39 -9.06 -7.64
N GLY A 190 -18.22 -9.17 -8.68
CA GLY A 190 -19.59 -8.65 -8.68
C GLY A 190 -20.45 -9.22 -7.56
N ILE A 191 -20.40 -10.53 -7.35
CA ILE A 191 -21.15 -11.20 -6.27
C ILE A 191 -20.73 -10.68 -4.89
N ILE A 192 -19.41 -10.52 -4.66
CA ILE A 192 -18.91 -10.06 -3.36
C ILE A 192 -19.22 -8.58 -3.14
N LEU A 193 -18.96 -7.72 -4.13
CA LEU A 193 -19.19 -6.28 -3.98
C LEU A 193 -20.65 -5.94 -3.78
N PHE A 194 -21.56 -6.60 -4.49
CA PHE A 194 -23.00 -6.35 -4.37
C PHE A 194 -23.73 -7.30 -3.41
N SER A 195 -22.98 -8.08 -2.63
CA SER A 195 -23.53 -8.87 -1.53
C SER A 195 -24.24 -7.96 -0.52
N LYS A 196 -25.40 -8.40 -0.03
CA LYS A 196 -26.15 -7.69 1.01
C LYS A 196 -25.42 -7.61 2.36
N ARG A 197 -24.41 -8.45 2.58
CA ARG A 197 -23.59 -8.47 3.81
C ARG A 197 -22.47 -7.44 3.70
N ARG A 198 -22.66 -6.26 4.26
CA ARG A 198 -21.71 -5.12 4.20
C ARG A 198 -20.33 -5.37 4.82
N GLU A 199 -20.22 -6.36 5.70
CA GLU A 199 -18.97 -6.73 6.37
C GLU A 199 -18.18 -7.81 5.62
N THR A 200 -18.72 -8.32 4.50
CA THR A 200 -18.08 -9.39 3.72
C THR A 200 -16.66 -9.04 3.30
N ILE A 201 -16.41 -7.81 2.85
CA ILE A 201 -15.10 -7.35 2.44
C ILE A 201 -14.13 -7.35 3.62
N THR A 202 -14.52 -6.80 4.75
CA THR A 202 -13.71 -6.74 5.97
C THR A 202 -13.36 -8.14 6.48
N HIS A 203 -14.35 -9.04 6.56
CA HIS A 203 -14.12 -10.43 6.97
C HIS A 203 -13.22 -11.19 5.99
N ALA A 204 -13.42 -10.97 4.68
CA ALA A 204 -12.56 -11.56 3.66
C ALA A 204 -11.09 -11.11 3.83
N CYS A 205 -10.84 -9.81 4.02
CA CYS A 205 -9.49 -9.29 4.26
C CYS A 205 -8.84 -9.90 5.53
N VAL A 206 -9.60 -9.97 6.64
CA VAL A 206 -9.10 -10.53 7.90
C VAL A 206 -8.74 -12.01 7.79
N PHE A 207 -9.48 -12.76 6.98
CA PHE A 207 -9.22 -14.19 6.77
C PHE A 207 -8.10 -14.43 5.74
N ILE A 208 -8.17 -13.77 4.58
CA ILE A 208 -7.26 -14.03 3.46
C ILE A 208 -5.83 -13.61 3.82
N VAL A 209 -5.63 -12.43 4.44
CA VAL A 209 -4.29 -11.89 4.68
C VAL A 209 -3.39 -12.84 5.48
N PRO A 210 -3.76 -13.36 6.66
CA PRO A 210 -2.91 -14.30 7.38
C PRO A 210 -2.73 -15.63 6.64
N VAL A 211 -3.82 -16.15 6.03
CA VAL A 211 -3.81 -17.44 5.32
C VAL A 211 -2.84 -17.43 4.13
N MET A 212 -2.71 -16.30 3.44
CA MET A 212 -1.79 -16.18 2.32
C MET A 212 -0.37 -15.80 2.75
N ALA A 213 -0.23 -14.89 3.74
CA ALA A 213 1.08 -14.34 4.10
C ALA A 213 1.93 -15.36 4.86
N ILE A 214 1.33 -16.15 5.78
CA ILE A 214 2.09 -17.09 6.60
C ILE A 214 2.77 -18.19 5.75
N PRO A 215 2.06 -18.95 4.88
CA PRO A 215 2.72 -19.94 4.04
C PRO A 215 3.76 -19.34 3.10
N TYR A 216 3.49 -18.14 2.56
CA TYR A 216 4.44 -17.44 1.70
C TYR A 216 5.75 -17.09 2.44
N ILE A 217 5.65 -16.56 3.65
CA ILE A 217 6.81 -16.26 4.50
C ILE A 217 7.57 -17.54 4.84
N LEU A 218 6.88 -18.62 5.22
CA LEU A 218 7.52 -19.89 5.59
C LEU A 218 8.29 -20.50 4.42
N ILE A 219 7.72 -20.52 3.23
CA ILE A 219 8.39 -21.01 2.00
C ILE A 219 9.57 -20.12 1.63
N GLY A 220 9.41 -18.79 1.72
CA GLY A 220 10.50 -17.85 1.47
C GLY A 220 11.66 -18.03 2.43
N LEU A 221 11.39 -18.21 3.73
CA LEU A 221 12.40 -18.52 4.74
C LEU A 221 13.06 -19.89 4.46
N PHE A 222 12.28 -20.89 4.08
CA PHE A 222 12.83 -22.20 3.69
C PHE A 222 13.84 -22.05 2.54
N ILE A 223 13.48 -21.35 1.45
CA ILE A 223 14.38 -21.08 0.32
C ILE A 223 15.62 -20.30 0.79
N PHE A 224 15.44 -19.29 1.64
CA PHE A 224 16.56 -18.51 2.19
C PHE A 224 17.54 -19.38 2.97
N PHE A 225 17.07 -20.23 3.88
CA PHE A 225 17.93 -21.07 4.69
C PHE A 225 18.55 -22.26 3.93
N THR A 226 17.89 -22.79 2.94
CA THR A 226 18.46 -23.86 2.07
C THR A 226 19.54 -23.33 1.13
N ASN A 227 19.54 -22.02 0.82
CA ASN A 227 20.54 -21.36 -0.03
C ASN A 227 21.51 -20.47 0.76
N LEU A 228 21.70 -20.73 2.05
CA LEU A 228 22.48 -19.89 2.96
C LEU A 228 23.90 -19.53 2.45
N PRO A 229 24.65 -20.44 1.75
CA PRO A 229 25.97 -20.10 1.18
C PRO A 229 25.93 -18.98 0.13
N SER A 230 24.81 -18.81 -0.59
CA SER A 230 24.64 -17.76 -1.62
C SER A 230 24.10 -16.44 -1.08
N VAL A 231 23.59 -16.44 0.14
CA VAL A 231 22.99 -15.23 0.77
C VAL A 231 23.98 -14.08 0.90
N PRO A 232 25.24 -14.26 1.34
CA PRO A 232 26.20 -13.15 1.42
C PRO A 232 26.45 -12.50 0.05
N LEU A 233 26.53 -13.28 -1.01
CA LEU A 233 26.69 -12.77 -2.38
C LEU A 233 25.45 -11.98 -2.84
N ALA A 234 24.25 -12.44 -2.51
CA ALA A 234 23.01 -11.73 -2.82
C ALA A 234 23.00 -10.35 -2.12
N PHE A 235 23.31 -10.29 -0.83
CA PHE A 235 23.45 -9.00 -0.11
C PHE A 235 24.53 -8.11 -0.73
N GLN A 236 25.70 -8.66 -1.02
CA GLN A 236 26.78 -7.91 -1.67
C GLN A 236 26.31 -7.30 -2.99
N ASN A 237 25.61 -8.06 -3.82
CA ASN A 237 25.05 -7.58 -5.08
C ASN A 237 24.02 -6.47 -4.87
N ILE A 238 23.14 -6.58 -3.87
CA ILE A 238 22.17 -5.54 -3.52
C ILE A 238 22.89 -4.22 -3.21
N PHE A 239 23.86 -4.25 -2.27
CA PHE A 239 24.55 -3.04 -1.82
C PHE A 239 25.46 -2.45 -2.91
N ILE A 240 26.28 -3.28 -3.58
CA ILE A 240 27.18 -2.77 -4.63
C ILE A 240 26.38 -2.14 -5.77
N GLN A 241 25.31 -2.79 -6.21
CA GLN A 241 24.53 -2.28 -7.35
C GLN A 241 23.64 -1.09 -6.98
N ALA A 242 23.27 -0.92 -5.72
CA ALA A 242 22.51 0.25 -5.27
C ALA A 242 23.29 1.57 -5.44
N PHE A 243 24.63 1.51 -5.37
CA PHE A 243 25.53 2.69 -5.37
C PHE A 243 26.48 2.75 -6.56
N LYS A 244 26.31 1.91 -7.59
CA LYS A 244 27.09 2.05 -8.83
C LYS A 244 26.89 3.45 -9.44
N PRO A 245 27.93 4.08 -10.02
CA PRO A 245 27.79 5.39 -10.67
C PRO A 245 26.66 5.45 -11.71
N SER A 246 26.49 4.39 -12.51
CA SER A 246 25.38 4.26 -13.45
C SER A 246 24.00 4.14 -12.78
N ALA A 247 23.96 3.60 -11.55
CA ALA A 247 22.75 3.49 -10.77
C ALA A 247 22.32 4.83 -10.16
N VAL A 248 23.29 5.72 -9.86
CA VAL A 248 23.07 7.01 -9.19
C VAL A 248 23.03 8.18 -10.19
N PHE A 249 23.89 8.16 -11.20
CA PHE A 249 24.09 9.27 -12.15
C PHE A 249 23.63 8.94 -13.60
N GLY A 250 23.16 7.72 -13.86
CA GLY A 250 22.68 7.30 -15.17
C GLY A 250 21.30 7.89 -15.50
N GLY A 251 21.27 8.99 -16.24
CA GLY A 251 20.04 9.74 -16.46
C GLY A 251 19.71 10.67 -15.29
N ALA A 252 18.49 11.18 -15.23
CA ALA A 252 18.12 12.24 -14.29
C ALA A 252 18.13 11.83 -12.81
N ILE A 253 17.69 10.64 -12.49
CA ILE A 253 17.90 9.93 -11.22
C ILE A 253 18.11 8.48 -11.64
N GLY A 254 19.22 7.86 -11.23
CA GLY A 254 19.62 6.55 -11.74
C GLY A 254 18.47 5.52 -11.79
N ILE A 255 18.46 4.73 -12.85
CA ILE A 255 17.39 3.75 -13.13
C ILE A 255 17.12 2.84 -11.93
N THR A 256 18.16 2.44 -11.20
CA THR A 256 18.06 1.60 -10.00
C THR A 256 17.29 2.28 -8.88
N ILE A 257 17.59 3.55 -8.61
CA ILE A 257 16.92 4.37 -7.57
C ILE A 257 15.46 4.57 -7.97
N SER A 258 15.21 5.02 -9.20
CA SER A 258 13.85 5.30 -9.69
C SER A 258 12.96 4.06 -9.63
N ASN A 259 13.43 2.90 -10.09
CA ASN A 259 12.64 1.67 -10.06
C ASN A 259 12.43 1.16 -8.62
N GLY A 260 13.47 1.22 -7.77
CA GLY A 260 13.32 0.84 -6.36
C GLY A 260 12.30 1.69 -5.62
N LEU A 261 12.39 3.02 -5.75
CA LEU A 261 11.45 3.94 -5.10
C LEU A 261 10.04 3.83 -5.68
N LYS A 262 9.89 3.73 -7.00
CA LYS A 262 8.60 3.58 -7.68
C LYS A 262 7.88 2.29 -7.26
N ARG A 263 8.59 1.15 -7.29
CA ARG A 263 8.01 -0.14 -6.90
C ARG A 263 7.80 -0.25 -5.39
N GLY A 264 8.67 0.38 -4.58
CA GLY A 264 8.46 0.54 -3.15
C GLY A 264 7.18 1.29 -2.85
N LEU A 265 6.95 2.46 -3.47
CA LEU A 265 5.72 3.23 -3.30
C LEU A 265 4.47 2.46 -3.74
N PHE A 266 4.54 1.77 -4.88
CA PHE A 266 3.44 0.94 -5.38
C PHE A 266 3.09 -0.19 -4.40
N SER A 267 4.08 -0.80 -3.75
CA SER A 267 3.89 -1.88 -2.80
C SER A 267 3.31 -1.38 -1.47
N ASN A 268 3.98 -0.42 -0.82
CA ASN A 268 3.65 -0.06 0.56
C ASN A 268 2.66 1.11 0.72
N GLU A 269 2.34 1.81 -0.36
CA GLU A 269 1.36 2.91 -0.42
C GLU A 269 1.63 4.06 0.59
N ALA A 270 2.85 4.19 1.13
CA ALA A 270 3.16 5.19 2.14
C ALA A 270 3.07 6.62 1.58
N GLY A 271 2.28 7.46 2.23
CA GLY A 271 2.06 8.85 1.80
C GLY A 271 1.11 9.00 0.61
N MET A 272 0.50 7.92 0.13
CA MET A 272 -0.48 7.97 -0.96
C MET A 272 -1.87 8.45 -0.50
N GLY A 273 -2.21 8.26 0.78
CA GLY A 273 -3.50 8.63 1.31
C GLY A 273 -4.59 7.56 1.19
N GLY A 274 -4.25 6.32 0.81
CA GLY A 274 -5.17 5.18 0.75
C GLY A 274 -5.39 4.52 2.10
N ALA A 275 -4.34 4.00 2.72
CA ALA A 275 -4.38 3.35 4.02
C ALA A 275 -5.01 4.19 5.15
N PRO A 276 -4.93 5.52 5.16
CA PRO A 276 -5.69 6.38 6.07
C PRO A 276 -7.19 6.08 6.17
N HIS A 277 -7.81 5.57 5.10
CA HIS A 277 -9.23 5.19 5.12
C HIS A 277 -9.50 3.96 5.99
N ALA A 278 -8.60 2.98 5.98
CA ALA A 278 -8.66 1.84 6.90
C ALA A 278 -8.33 2.27 8.33
N ALA A 279 -7.33 3.14 8.50
CA ALA A 279 -6.96 3.68 9.81
C ALA A 279 -8.13 4.41 10.48
N ALA A 280 -8.85 5.27 9.75
CA ALA A 280 -9.98 6.03 10.27
C ALA A 280 -11.15 5.16 10.71
N ALA A 281 -11.37 4.01 10.06
CA ALA A 281 -12.45 3.09 10.42
C ALA A 281 -12.25 2.43 11.80
N ALA A 282 -11.04 2.47 12.35
CA ALA A 282 -10.75 1.84 13.63
C ALA A 282 -11.23 2.67 14.84
N HIS A 283 -11.68 1.94 15.88
CA HIS A 283 -11.82 2.50 17.23
C HIS A 283 -10.48 2.37 17.96
N THR A 284 -10.04 3.46 18.59
CA THR A 284 -8.78 3.52 19.33
C THR A 284 -8.80 4.68 20.32
N SER A 285 -8.09 4.54 21.45
CA SER A 285 -8.04 5.56 22.50
C SER A 285 -7.12 6.76 22.18
N HIS A 286 -6.24 6.62 21.16
CA HIS A 286 -5.36 7.73 20.73
C HIS A 286 -5.05 7.63 19.23
N PRO A 287 -5.12 8.74 18.46
CA PRO A 287 -4.89 8.74 17.00
C PRO A 287 -3.55 8.11 16.58
N CYS A 288 -2.48 8.33 17.34
CA CYS A 288 -1.14 7.81 17.05
C CYS A 288 -1.06 6.26 17.09
N LYS A 289 -1.97 5.56 17.80
CA LYS A 289 -2.00 4.09 17.80
C LYS A 289 -2.22 3.56 16.38
N GLN A 290 -3.18 4.13 15.65
CA GLN A 290 -3.41 3.74 14.25
C GLN A 290 -2.28 4.21 13.33
N GLY A 291 -1.68 5.36 13.59
CA GLY A 291 -0.47 5.80 12.90
C GLY A 291 0.64 4.75 13.00
N LEU A 292 0.91 4.22 14.20
CA LEU A 292 1.92 3.18 14.45
C LEU A 292 1.56 1.84 13.78
N ILE A 293 0.29 1.42 13.83
CA ILE A 293 -0.16 0.18 13.19
C ILE A 293 0.03 0.27 11.67
N GLN A 294 -0.34 1.37 11.03
CA GLN A 294 -0.20 1.55 9.60
C GLN A 294 1.26 1.71 9.15
N MET A 295 2.09 2.34 9.96
CA MET A 295 3.53 2.37 9.78
C MET A 295 4.13 0.96 9.82
N PHE A 296 3.72 0.12 10.77
CA PHE A 296 4.18 -1.26 10.87
C PHE A 296 3.72 -2.12 9.68
N SER A 297 2.54 -1.85 9.13
CA SER A 297 2.06 -2.47 7.89
C SER A 297 2.99 -2.19 6.70
N VAL A 298 3.56 -0.98 6.58
CA VAL A 298 4.58 -0.65 5.55
C VAL A 298 5.82 -1.52 5.70
N PHE A 299 6.29 -1.75 6.94
CA PHE A 299 7.45 -2.61 7.17
C PHE A 299 7.15 -4.07 6.88
N THR A 300 6.00 -4.57 7.29
CA THR A 300 5.56 -5.94 6.97
C THR A 300 5.49 -6.15 5.46
N ASP A 301 4.94 -5.19 4.74
CA ASP A 301 4.82 -5.23 3.28
C ASP A 301 6.19 -5.26 2.60
N THR A 302 7.01 -4.25 2.83
CA THR A 302 8.21 -4.04 2.01
C THR A 302 9.46 -4.66 2.62
N ILE A 303 9.70 -4.48 3.93
CA ILE A 303 10.91 -5.03 4.56
C ILE A 303 10.83 -6.56 4.68
N LEU A 304 9.63 -7.11 4.90
CA LEU A 304 9.48 -8.55 5.03
C LEU A 304 9.08 -9.19 3.69
N ILE A 305 7.88 -8.90 3.17
CA ILE A 305 7.32 -9.65 2.02
C ILE A 305 8.06 -9.35 0.72
N CYS A 306 8.36 -8.08 0.40
CA CYS A 306 9.14 -7.76 -0.81
C CYS A 306 10.57 -8.27 -0.73
N SER A 307 11.19 -8.31 0.47
CA SER A 307 12.52 -8.90 0.63
C SER A 307 12.53 -10.40 0.34
N ILE A 308 11.52 -11.12 0.82
CA ILE A 308 11.33 -12.55 0.50
C ILE A 308 11.26 -12.75 -1.01
N SER A 309 10.41 -11.96 -1.72
CA SER A 309 10.30 -12.02 -3.17
C SER A 309 11.64 -11.74 -3.86
N GLY A 310 12.35 -10.71 -3.39
CA GLY A 310 13.67 -10.34 -3.91
C GLY A 310 14.70 -11.44 -3.71
N PHE A 311 14.78 -12.04 -2.51
CA PHE A 311 15.72 -13.13 -2.24
C PHE A 311 15.38 -14.40 -3.01
N ILE A 312 14.12 -14.76 -3.18
CA ILE A 312 13.73 -15.90 -4.03
C ILE A 312 14.29 -15.73 -5.44
N LEU A 313 14.20 -14.53 -6.03
CA LEU A 313 14.79 -14.25 -7.34
C LEU A 313 16.33 -14.27 -7.32
N LEU A 314 16.94 -13.53 -6.37
CA LEU A 314 18.39 -13.35 -6.33
C LEU A 314 19.16 -14.64 -5.97
N LEU A 315 18.52 -15.58 -5.30
CA LEU A 315 19.08 -16.90 -4.96
C LEU A 315 18.84 -17.94 -6.05
N SER A 316 18.22 -17.59 -7.19
CA SER A 316 18.05 -18.42 -8.36
C SER A 316 18.91 -17.91 -9.52
N PRO A 317 20.11 -18.50 -9.77
CA PRO A 317 20.95 -18.10 -10.89
C PRO A 317 20.24 -18.25 -12.23
N GLU A 318 19.43 -19.31 -12.40
CA GLU A 318 18.67 -19.58 -13.62
C GLU A 318 17.67 -18.46 -13.90
N ALA A 319 16.89 -18.03 -12.89
CA ALA A 319 15.94 -16.95 -13.05
C ALA A 319 16.64 -15.59 -13.25
N MET A 320 17.78 -15.37 -12.62
CA MET A 320 18.58 -14.16 -12.81
C MET A 320 19.13 -14.03 -14.24
N ASN A 321 19.36 -15.14 -14.95
CA ASN A 321 19.74 -15.12 -16.36
C ASN A 321 18.56 -14.75 -17.27
N GLU A 322 17.33 -15.00 -16.84
CA GLU A 322 16.10 -14.75 -17.60
C GLU A 322 15.44 -13.39 -17.31
N VAL A 323 16.03 -12.54 -16.45
CA VAL A 323 15.43 -11.23 -16.09
C VAL A 323 15.20 -10.26 -17.26
N LYS A 324 15.88 -10.50 -18.40
CA LYS A 324 15.69 -9.71 -19.63
C LYS A 324 14.63 -10.29 -20.57
N ASN A 325 14.32 -11.57 -20.42
CA ASN A 325 13.46 -12.33 -21.32
C ASN A 325 12.07 -12.55 -20.72
N MET A 326 11.96 -12.55 -19.38
CA MET A 326 10.71 -12.76 -18.64
C MET A 326 10.35 -11.54 -17.81
N GLU A 327 9.07 -11.25 -17.69
CA GLU A 327 8.57 -10.12 -16.93
C GLU A 327 7.57 -10.58 -15.85
N GLY A 328 7.54 -9.83 -14.75
CA GLY A 328 6.48 -9.90 -13.74
C GLY A 328 6.32 -11.29 -13.12
N ILE A 329 5.08 -11.78 -13.09
CA ILE A 329 4.76 -13.05 -12.44
C ILE A 329 5.39 -14.27 -13.10
N ASN A 330 5.60 -14.23 -14.41
CA ASN A 330 6.22 -15.35 -15.14
C ASN A 330 7.66 -15.58 -14.70
N LEU A 331 8.43 -14.50 -14.51
CA LEU A 331 9.78 -14.55 -13.96
C LEU A 331 9.77 -15.14 -12.55
N PHE A 332 8.80 -14.74 -11.72
CA PHE A 332 8.72 -15.25 -10.36
C PHE A 332 8.29 -16.71 -10.27
N GLN A 333 7.36 -17.14 -11.13
CA GLN A 333 7.02 -18.56 -11.27
C GLN A 333 8.23 -19.40 -11.68
N TYR A 334 9.06 -18.88 -12.58
CA TYR A 334 10.30 -19.56 -13.00
C TYR A 334 11.32 -19.62 -11.84
N ALA A 335 11.50 -18.52 -11.08
CA ALA A 335 12.35 -18.53 -9.90
C ALA A 335 11.87 -19.52 -8.83
N MET A 336 10.57 -19.60 -8.59
CA MET A 336 10.00 -20.57 -7.64
C MET A 336 10.16 -22.01 -8.13
N GLU A 337 10.05 -22.23 -9.45
CA GLU A 337 10.23 -23.53 -10.07
C GLU A 337 11.68 -24.00 -9.99
N SER A 338 12.68 -23.13 -10.13
CA SER A 338 14.09 -23.49 -9.96
C SER A 338 14.43 -23.92 -8.53
N HIS A 339 13.75 -23.38 -7.51
CA HIS A 339 13.96 -23.77 -6.11
C HIS A 339 13.19 -25.02 -5.68
N LEU A 340 11.95 -25.19 -6.14
CA LEU A 340 11.00 -26.16 -5.59
C LEU A 340 10.35 -27.05 -6.67
N GLY A 341 10.84 -26.98 -7.92
CA GLY A 341 10.23 -27.69 -9.04
C GLY A 341 8.80 -27.19 -9.31
N SER A 342 8.00 -28.03 -9.94
CA SER A 342 6.61 -27.70 -10.30
C SER A 342 5.74 -27.29 -9.12
N PHE A 343 6.04 -27.79 -7.90
CA PHE A 343 5.34 -27.35 -6.68
C PHE A 343 5.50 -25.84 -6.44
N GLY A 344 6.72 -25.30 -6.62
CA GLY A 344 6.99 -23.89 -6.43
C GLY A 344 6.15 -23.00 -7.36
N SER A 345 6.08 -23.37 -8.63
CA SER A 345 5.28 -22.65 -9.62
C SER A 345 3.78 -22.69 -9.32
N ILE A 346 3.24 -23.84 -8.91
CA ILE A 346 1.83 -23.98 -8.51
C ILE A 346 1.56 -23.18 -7.23
N PHE A 347 2.43 -23.33 -6.22
CA PHE A 347 2.30 -22.63 -4.95
C PHE A 347 2.19 -21.11 -5.14
N ILE A 348 3.12 -20.52 -5.92
CA ILE A 348 3.08 -19.06 -6.12
C ILE A 348 1.88 -18.62 -6.96
N THR A 349 1.41 -19.47 -7.88
CA THR A 349 0.17 -19.19 -8.62
C THR A 349 -1.03 -19.12 -7.68
N VAL A 350 -1.13 -20.03 -6.73
CA VAL A 350 -2.18 -19.99 -5.69
C VAL A 350 -2.00 -18.75 -4.80
N CYS A 351 -0.76 -18.46 -4.36
CA CYS A 351 -0.50 -17.26 -3.56
C CYS A 351 -0.94 -15.99 -4.29
N ILE A 352 -0.60 -15.83 -5.58
CA ILE A 352 -0.95 -14.61 -6.31
C ILE A 352 -2.47 -14.48 -6.53
N LEU A 353 -3.19 -15.57 -6.65
CA LEU A 353 -4.66 -15.54 -6.67
C LEU A 353 -5.21 -14.90 -5.39
N PHE A 354 -4.74 -15.33 -4.21
CA PHE A 354 -5.17 -14.77 -2.94
C PHE A 354 -4.66 -13.35 -2.72
N PHE A 355 -3.38 -13.08 -2.95
CA PHE A 355 -2.78 -11.75 -2.78
C PHE A 355 -3.48 -10.71 -3.67
N SER A 356 -3.58 -10.99 -4.97
CA SER A 356 -4.20 -10.05 -5.90
C SER A 356 -5.69 -9.90 -5.65
N TYR A 357 -6.39 -11.00 -5.30
CA TYR A 357 -7.81 -10.91 -5.05
C TYR A 357 -8.13 -10.17 -3.73
N SER A 358 -7.34 -10.38 -2.67
CA SER A 358 -7.47 -9.58 -1.45
C SER A 358 -7.21 -8.11 -1.70
N SER A 359 -6.25 -7.77 -2.60
CA SER A 359 -6.00 -6.37 -2.97
C SER A 359 -7.17 -5.75 -3.72
N ILE A 360 -7.86 -6.49 -4.60
CA ILE A 360 -9.10 -5.99 -5.24
C ILE A 360 -10.14 -5.61 -4.19
N LEU A 361 -10.29 -6.41 -3.14
CA LEU A 361 -11.25 -6.15 -2.06
C LEU A 361 -10.80 -4.99 -1.15
N GLY A 362 -9.52 -4.94 -0.77
CA GLY A 362 -8.94 -3.86 0.04
C GLY A 362 -8.98 -2.51 -0.71
N ASN A 363 -8.63 -2.51 -1.99
CA ASN A 363 -8.73 -1.34 -2.85
C ASN A 363 -10.16 -0.85 -2.97
N PHE A 364 -11.13 -1.77 -3.10
CA PHE A 364 -12.53 -1.38 -3.16
C PHE A 364 -13.02 -0.76 -1.85
N PHE A 365 -12.50 -1.18 -0.70
CA PHE A 365 -12.78 -0.50 0.56
C PHE A 365 -12.38 0.98 0.50
N TYR A 366 -11.22 1.30 -0.08
CA TYR A 366 -10.77 2.69 -0.26
C TYR A 366 -11.62 3.44 -1.27
N ILE A 367 -11.88 2.84 -2.45
CA ILE A 367 -12.72 3.42 -3.51
C ILE A 367 -14.09 3.82 -2.96
N LYS A 368 -14.75 2.90 -2.24
CA LYS A 368 -16.04 3.12 -1.60
C LYS A 368 -16.00 4.28 -0.59
N THR A 369 -15.00 4.32 0.27
CA THR A 369 -14.86 5.38 1.27
C THR A 369 -14.56 6.72 0.61
N GLY A 370 -13.75 6.74 -0.45
CA GLY A 370 -13.51 7.95 -1.23
C GLY A 370 -14.76 8.46 -1.97
N ALA A 371 -15.57 7.56 -2.49
CA ALA A 371 -16.84 7.93 -3.09
C ALA A 371 -17.78 8.56 -2.04
N ALA A 372 -17.81 8.03 -0.81
CA ALA A 372 -18.58 8.59 0.29
C ALA A 372 -18.12 10.02 0.67
N ALA A 373 -16.83 10.34 0.54
CA ALA A 373 -16.32 11.70 0.75
C ALA A 373 -16.89 12.72 -0.26
N VAL A 374 -17.23 12.28 -1.47
CA VAL A 374 -17.87 13.09 -2.50
C VAL A 374 -19.39 13.12 -2.26
N LYS A 375 -20.01 11.95 -2.17
CA LYS A 375 -21.42 11.78 -1.91
C LYS A 375 -21.71 10.41 -1.29
N ASP A 376 -22.12 10.42 -0.02
CA ASP A 376 -22.47 9.20 0.71
C ASP A 376 -23.89 8.77 0.35
N ASN A 377 -24.03 8.01 -0.75
CA ASN A 377 -25.29 7.44 -1.16
C ASN A 377 -25.12 6.13 -1.95
N PHE A 378 -26.23 5.41 -2.09
CA PHE A 378 -26.26 4.11 -2.79
C PHE A 378 -25.86 4.21 -4.27
N VAL A 379 -26.21 5.31 -4.96
CA VAL A 379 -25.86 5.50 -6.38
C VAL A 379 -24.37 5.61 -6.58
N ALA A 380 -23.68 6.40 -5.73
CA ALA A 380 -22.22 6.51 -5.77
C ALA A 380 -21.55 5.14 -5.53
N TYR A 381 -22.08 4.35 -4.58
CA TYR A 381 -21.62 2.98 -4.33
C TYR A 381 -21.74 2.09 -5.57
N ILE A 382 -22.90 2.11 -6.25
CA ILE A 382 -23.13 1.31 -7.47
C ILE A 382 -22.16 1.73 -8.59
N ILE A 383 -21.99 3.03 -8.81
CA ILE A 383 -21.08 3.55 -9.84
C ILE A 383 -19.66 3.04 -9.64
N VAL A 384 -19.09 3.20 -8.44
CA VAL A 384 -17.72 2.76 -8.18
C VAL A 384 -17.59 1.24 -8.17
N GLY A 385 -18.63 0.51 -7.79
CA GLY A 385 -18.71 -0.94 -7.92
C GLY A 385 -18.64 -1.40 -9.37
N LEU A 386 -19.44 -0.80 -10.24
CA LEU A 386 -19.43 -1.08 -11.68
C LEU A 386 -18.08 -0.69 -12.33
N MET A 387 -17.50 0.44 -11.95
CA MET A 387 -16.14 0.83 -12.40
C MET A 387 -15.09 -0.21 -12.02
N THR A 388 -15.15 -0.72 -10.78
CA THR A 388 -14.24 -1.77 -10.30
C THR A 388 -14.40 -3.06 -11.12
N ILE A 389 -15.63 -3.53 -11.33
CA ILE A 389 -15.94 -4.74 -12.11
C ILE A 389 -15.47 -4.59 -13.56
N ALA A 390 -15.77 -3.45 -14.18
CA ALA A 390 -15.35 -3.16 -15.55
C ALA A 390 -13.82 -3.17 -15.69
N MET A 391 -13.11 -2.61 -14.70
CA MET A 391 -11.66 -2.58 -14.72
C MET A 391 -11.03 -3.94 -14.41
N VAL A 392 -11.62 -4.76 -13.56
CA VAL A 392 -11.19 -6.16 -13.34
C VAL A 392 -11.28 -6.93 -14.66
N PHE A 393 -12.37 -6.80 -15.41
CA PHE A 393 -12.52 -7.42 -16.72
C PHE A 393 -11.50 -6.88 -17.73
N ALA A 394 -11.46 -5.56 -17.93
CA ALA A 394 -10.58 -4.91 -18.90
C ALA A 394 -9.10 -5.13 -18.55
N GLY A 395 -8.74 -5.05 -17.27
CA GLY A 395 -7.38 -5.27 -16.80
C GLY A 395 -6.89 -6.70 -17.02
N SER A 396 -7.76 -7.70 -16.84
CA SER A 396 -7.43 -9.10 -17.15
C SER A 396 -7.00 -9.31 -18.61
N LEU A 397 -7.53 -8.51 -19.52
CA LEU A 397 -7.26 -8.59 -20.96
C LEU A 397 -6.22 -7.55 -21.43
N ALA A 398 -5.82 -6.62 -20.57
CA ALA A 398 -4.93 -5.52 -20.94
C ALA A 398 -3.49 -5.99 -21.16
N GLU A 399 -2.75 -5.23 -21.97
CA GLU A 399 -1.31 -5.35 -22.08
C GLU A 399 -0.64 -4.92 -20.76
N PHE A 400 0.29 -5.73 -20.25
CA PHE A 400 1.00 -5.53 -18.98
C PHE A 400 1.56 -4.10 -18.84
N LYS A 401 2.33 -3.62 -19.82
CA LYS A 401 2.96 -2.29 -19.76
C LYS A 401 1.96 -1.14 -19.71
N THR A 402 0.84 -1.28 -20.41
CA THR A 402 -0.21 -0.25 -20.44
C THR A 402 -0.94 -0.11 -19.13
N ILE A 403 -1.40 -1.25 -18.54
CA ILE A 403 -2.18 -1.20 -17.31
C ILE A 403 -1.30 -0.79 -16.11
N TRP A 404 -0.07 -1.30 -16.02
CA TRP A 404 0.87 -0.89 -14.98
C TRP A 404 1.29 0.58 -15.11
N GLY A 405 1.55 1.04 -16.35
CA GLY A 405 1.87 2.44 -16.60
C GLY A 405 0.76 3.41 -16.21
N ALA A 406 -0.50 3.05 -16.48
CA ALA A 406 -1.65 3.83 -16.06
C ALA A 406 -1.79 3.87 -14.53
N GLY A 407 -1.61 2.73 -13.86
CA GLY A 407 -1.60 2.66 -12.41
C GLY A 407 -0.54 3.55 -11.78
N ASP A 408 0.69 3.49 -12.29
CA ASP A 408 1.79 4.36 -11.85
C ASP A 408 1.44 5.85 -12.01
N MET A 409 0.85 6.24 -13.15
CA MET A 409 0.50 7.64 -13.42
C MET A 409 -0.51 8.19 -12.40
N PHE A 410 -1.61 7.49 -12.18
CA PHE A 410 -2.62 7.93 -11.20
C PHE A 410 -2.10 7.89 -9.76
N MET A 411 -1.31 6.87 -9.41
CA MET A 411 -0.61 6.78 -8.13
C MET A 411 0.26 8.01 -7.87
N GLY A 412 1.04 8.43 -8.86
CA GLY A 412 1.93 9.57 -8.75
C GLY A 412 1.17 10.87 -8.42
N PHE A 413 0.06 11.14 -9.09
CA PHE A 413 -0.78 12.31 -8.82
C PHE A 413 -1.40 12.26 -7.41
N MET A 414 -1.93 11.10 -7.04
CA MET A 414 -2.56 10.91 -5.72
C MET A 414 -1.54 11.13 -4.59
N ALA A 415 -0.36 10.50 -4.70
CA ALA A 415 0.70 10.63 -3.70
C ALA A 415 1.20 12.08 -3.59
N LEU A 416 1.43 12.78 -4.71
CA LEU A 416 1.89 14.16 -4.70
C LEU A 416 0.90 15.07 -3.98
N LEU A 417 -0.39 14.95 -4.27
CA LEU A 417 -1.44 15.74 -3.60
C LEU A 417 -1.46 15.48 -2.09
N ASN A 418 -1.43 14.21 -1.67
CA ASN A 418 -1.49 13.86 -0.26
C ASN A 418 -0.25 14.33 0.51
N ILE A 419 0.95 14.15 -0.03
CA ILE A 419 2.20 14.56 0.60
C ILE A 419 2.21 16.08 0.85
N ILE A 420 1.77 16.88 -0.13
CA ILE A 420 1.65 18.34 0.03
C ILE A 420 0.69 18.69 1.17
N VAL A 421 -0.48 18.06 1.20
CA VAL A 421 -1.47 18.27 2.26
C VAL A 421 -0.93 17.90 3.63
N MET A 422 -0.20 16.79 3.73
CA MET A 422 0.44 16.35 4.98
C MET A 422 1.45 17.38 5.51
N VAL A 423 2.22 18.03 4.63
CA VAL A 423 3.14 19.10 5.01
C VAL A 423 2.37 20.28 5.60
N ILE A 424 1.26 20.68 5.01
CA ILE A 424 0.39 21.76 5.54
C ILE A 424 -0.16 21.38 6.93
N LEU A 425 -0.54 20.10 7.10
CA LEU A 425 -1.13 19.57 8.34
C LEU A 425 -0.11 18.93 9.30
N ASN A 426 1.19 19.27 9.19
CA ASN A 426 2.22 18.64 10.02
C ASN A 426 2.12 18.98 11.53
N LYS A 427 1.57 20.18 11.88
CA LYS A 427 1.50 20.64 13.27
C LYS A 427 0.61 19.74 14.14
N PRO A 428 -0.64 19.38 13.79
CA PRO A 428 -1.44 18.42 14.54
C PRO A 428 -0.72 17.08 14.78
N VAL A 429 -0.06 16.52 13.75
CA VAL A 429 0.69 15.26 13.86
C VAL A 429 1.78 15.38 14.91
N TYR A 430 2.57 16.45 14.87
CA TYR A 430 3.64 16.70 15.84
C TYR A 430 3.12 16.81 17.27
N LEU A 431 2.03 17.58 17.50
CA LEU A 431 1.43 17.76 18.81
C LEU A 431 0.91 16.44 19.39
N LEU A 432 0.18 15.66 18.60
CA LEU A 432 -0.30 14.34 18.97
C LEU A 432 0.83 13.37 19.29
N THR A 433 1.89 13.37 18.47
CA THR A 433 3.06 12.53 18.69
C THR A 433 3.77 12.88 19.99
N LYS A 434 3.97 14.17 20.27
CA LYS A 434 4.55 14.63 21.52
C LYS A 434 3.73 14.21 22.74
N HIS A 435 2.41 14.36 22.66
CA HIS A 435 1.48 13.97 23.71
C HIS A 435 1.49 12.45 23.92
N TYR A 436 1.43 11.66 22.85
CA TYR A 436 1.49 10.20 22.90
C TYR A 436 2.77 9.69 23.58
N VAL A 437 3.92 10.20 23.11
CA VAL A 437 5.23 9.79 23.64
C VAL A 437 5.42 10.22 25.09
N SER A 438 4.85 11.36 25.53
CA SER A 438 4.93 11.78 26.94
C SER A 438 4.18 10.80 27.86
N GLN A 439 2.99 10.35 27.48
CA GLN A 439 2.24 9.35 28.26
C GLN A 439 2.96 7.99 28.33
N LEU A 440 3.59 7.56 27.21
CA LEU A 440 4.40 6.33 27.23
C LEU A 440 5.61 6.43 28.19
N LYS A 441 6.26 7.59 28.29
CA LYS A 441 7.36 7.81 29.24
C LYS A 441 6.91 7.78 30.70
N GLU A 442 5.66 8.15 30.95
CA GLU A 442 5.02 8.07 32.26
C GLU A 442 4.43 6.67 32.55
N HIS A 443 4.71 5.68 31.68
CA HIS A 443 4.17 4.32 31.78
C HIS A 443 2.61 4.27 31.78
N LYS A 444 1.95 5.27 31.20
CA LYS A 444 0.50 5.34 31.07
C LYS A 444 0.05 4.71 29.76
N GLU A 445 -1.15 4.13 29.75
CA GLU A 445 -1.82 3.77 28.49
C GLU A 445 -2.26 5.04 27.77
N PRO A 446 -1.76 5.30 26.53
CA PRO A 446 -2.05 6.56 25.87
C PRO A 446 -3.53 6.71 25.49
N THR A 447 -4.12 7.81 25.95
CA THR A 447 -5.48 8.26 25.61
C THR A 447 -5.44 9.69 25.09
N PHE A 448 -6.46 10.08 24.34
CA PHE A 448 -6.55 11.42 23.78
C PHE A 448 -7.95 12.00 23.93
N ASP A 449 -8.00 13.24 24.36
CA ASP A 449 -9.15 14.13 24.31
C ASP A 449 -8.69 15.45 23.70
N LYS A 450 -9.45 16.02 22.76
CA LYS A 450 -9.05 17.25 22.07
C LYS A 450 -8.84 18.42 23.02
N ASN A 451 -9.53 18.42 24.18
CA ASN A 451 -9.45 19.47 25.19
C ASN A 451 -8.12 19.52 25.96
N ILE A 452 -7.31 18.44 25.88
CA ILE A 452 -6.00 18.35 26.57
C ILE A 452 -4.93 19.19 25.87
N ILE A 453 -5.00 19.29 24.53
CA ILE A 453 -4.02 20.05 23.75
C ILE A 453 -4.65 21.37 23.32
N GLU A 454 -4.19 22.50 23.90
CA GLU A 454 -4.78 23.81 23.71
C GLU A 454 -4.92 24.20 22.23
N GLU A 455 -3.91 23.89 21.40
CA GLU A 455 -3.93 24.19 19.96
C GLU A 455 -4.92 23.35 19.16
N LEU A 456 -5.40 22.24 19.69
CA LEU A 456 -6.40 21.37 19.05
C LEU A 456 -7.81 21.57 19.61
N LYS A 457 -7.94 22.17 20.79
CA LYS A 457 -9.21 22.42 21.48
C LYS A 457 -10.19 23.25 20.65
N THR A 458 -9.68 24.23 19.93
CA THR A 458 -10.48 25.15 19.09
C THR A 458 -10.64 24.63 17.64
N ASP A 459 -10.16 23.43 17.33
CA ASP A 459 -10.26 22.86 15.99
C ASP A 459 -11.63 22.18 15.79
N ASP A 460 -12.57 22.89 15.16
CA ASP A 460 -13.94 22.42 14.91
C ASP A 460 -14.00 21.18 13.99
N ALA A 461 -12.93 20.89 13.25
CA ALA A 461 -12.85 19.71 12.40
C ALA A 461 -12.64 18.40 13.20
N ILE A 462 -12.29 18.50 14.50
CA ILE A 462 -12.14 17.35 15.39
C ILE A 462 -13.48 17.07 16.07
N THR A 463 -14.21 16.05 15.57
CA THR A 463 -15.59 15.77 16.00
C THR A 463 -15.77 14.51 16.85
N GLN A 464 -14.78 13.60 16.85
CA GLN A 464 -14.91 12.29 17.47
C GLN A 464 -13.98 12.07 18.68
N TRP A 465 -13.42 13.13 19.26
CA TRP A 465 -12.44 13.09 20.34
C TRP A 465 -12.80 13.99 21.53
N ASP A 466 -14.09 14.17 21.78
CA ASP A 466 -14.62 14.80 22.98
C ASP A 466 -15.11 13.74 23.95
N ASN A 467 -14.58 13.71 25.17
CA ASN A 467 -15.03 12.80 26.25
C ASN A 467 -16.46 13.13 26.77
N LYS A 468 -17.25 13.84 26.00
CA LYS A 468 -18.64 14.15 26.37
C LYS A 468 -19.68 13.16 25.83
N ASN A 469 -19.22 12.09 25.14
CA ASN A 469 -20.08 11.01 24.61
C ASN A 469 -19.68 9.66 25.15
#